data_c06a85e1e13246d062798cb304d39a71
#
_entry.id   c06a85e1e13246d062798cb304d39a71
#
_cell.length_a   1.000
_cell.length_b   1.000
_cell.length_c   1.000
_cell.angle_alpha   90.00
_cell.angle_beta   90.00
_cell.angle_gamma   90.00
#
_symmetry.space_group_name_H-M   'P 1'
#
loop_
_entity.id
_entity.type
_entity.pdbx_description
1 polymer ?
#
loop_
_entity_poly.entity_id
_entity_poly.type
_entity_poly.pdbx_seq_one_letter_code
_entity_poly.pdbx_strand_id
1 'polypeptide(L)'
;MTAVTGKVMRLQLVLALALASAGGSAHAGDLLQSYRDAASHDAQFAAARAQFDADQEKLPQGRAGLLPTLGLTGNTTYNNFDVKSQGFDLVRRGNTNAYAVQLSQPLFRWQNWVQYKQGELQTGLGAVRFEQARQDLILRVAQAYFDVLNAQDALAALTALRVAAGQQLELAKSSFDVGTVTITDVHEAQSRSDLATAQEIAAQSDLDVKYQALALIVGKEPGALAALRKGVGLARPQPDAVGDWVQSAEGGNLGVQAQQLALEIAEREVERARAGHLPTVDLVASYGHSKSRSTTSEDFPSASSGVARSDGSTIGGQLNLPLFAGGGISSRAREASALRQKALSDLDGARRAANLAARQAYLGVTSGMAQVKALEAAEMSSLSSLEANKLGYEVGVRINIDVLNAQTQLADARRQLAKARYDTLVAQLRLKAAAGTLGEDDVASLNALLGTP
;
A
#
# COMPACT_ATOMS: atom_id res chain seq x y z
N MET A 1 -35.34 -55.65 13.73
CA MET A 1 -35.20 -54.35 14.46
C MET A 1 -33.76 -54.05 14.94
N THR A 2 -32.72 -54.55 14.30
CA THR A 2 -31.32 -54.43 14.80
C THR A 2 -30.39 -53.66 13.84
N ALA A 3 -30.89 -53.13 12.74
CA ALA A 3 -30.05 -52.41 11.73
C ALA A 3 -30.13 -50.89 11.80
N VAL A 4 -31.05 -50.30 12.56
CA VAL A 4 -31.27 -48.83 12.61
C VAL A 4 -30.44 -48.19 13.75
N THR A 5 -30.17 -48.90 14.83
CA THR A 5 -29.39 -48.39 15.97
C THR A 5 -27.91 -48.20 15.69
N GLY A 6 -27.33 -49.01 14.79
CA GLY A 6 -25.91 -48.89 14.42
C GLY A 6 -25.56 -47.65 13.54
N LYS A 7 -26.51 -47.16 12.75
CA LYS A 7 -26.29 -45.96 11.91
C LYS A 7 -26.37 -44.63 12.70
N VAL A 8 -27.25 -44.56 13.68
CA VAL A 8 -27.41 -43.36 14.54
C VAL A 8 -26.19 -43.19 15.46
N MET A 9 -25.65 -44.31 15.99
CA MET A 9 -24.46 -44.26 16.86
C MET A 9 -23.18 -43.89 16.08
N ARG A 10 -23.06 -44.28 14.80
CA ARG A 10 -21.92 -43.81 13.93
C ARG A 10 -22.05 -42.36 13.52
N LEU A 11 -23.27 -41.84 13.32
CA LEU A 11 -23.49 -40.44 13.01
C LEU A 11 -23.21 -39.52 14.20
N GLN A 12 -23.52 -39.95 15.42
CA GLN A 12 -23.19 -39.21 16.66
C GLN A 12 -21.69 -39.23 16.96
N LEU A 13 -20.98 -40.31 16.64
CA LEU A 13 -19.52 -40.40 16.83
C LEU A 13 -18.77 -39.53 15.82
N VAL A 14 -19.26 -39.44 14.57
CA VAL A 14 -18.67 -38.54 13.54
C VAL A 14 -18.96 -37.06 13.84
N LEU A 15 -20.14 -36.75 14.39
CA LEU A 15 -20.50 -35.40 14.82
C LEU A 15 -19.69 -34.96 16.05
N ALA A 16 -19.41 -35.86 16.99
CA ALA A 16 -18.56 -35.60 18.17
C ALA A 16 -17.08 -35.43 17.80
N LEU A 17 -16.57 -36.17 16.79
CA LEU A 17 -15.20 -35.96 16.26
C LEU A 17 -15.06 -34.69 15.44
N ALA A 18 -16.12 -34.23 14.74
CA ALA A 18 -16.14 -32.96 14.02
C ALA A 18 -16.21 -31.75 14.96
N LEU A 19 -16.82 -31.89 16.15
CA LEU A 19 -16.81 -30.82 17.17
C LEU A 19 -15.49 -30.76 17.96
N ALA A 20 -14.76 -31.87 18.06
CA ALA A 20 -13.45 -31.88 18.73
C ALA A 20 -12.32 -31.27 17.89
N SER A 21 -12.48 -31.13 16.55
CA SER A 21 -11.53 -30.47 15.67
C SER A 21 -11.76 -28.94 15.53
N ALA A 22 -12.83 -28.42 16.13
CA ALA A 22 -13.10 -26.99 16.23
C ALA A 22 -12.54 -26.33 17.51
N GLY A 23 -11.64 -27.02 18.23
CA GLY A 23 -10.70 -26.40 19.15
C GLY A 23 -9.73 -25.57 18.35
N GLY A 24 -10.17 -24.37 17.94
CA GLY A 24 -9.28 -23.37 17.36
C GLY A 24 -8.14 -23.16 18.35
N SER A 25 -6.96 -23.64 17.99
CA SER A 25 -5.74 -23.22 18.60
C SER A 25 -5.82 -21.69 18.60
N ALA A 26 -6.01 -21.09 19.77
CA ALA A 26 -5.78 -19.67 19.94
C ALA A 26 -4.28 -19.47 19.61
N HIS A 27 -3.98 -19.40 18.33
CA HIS A 27 -2.67 -19.00 17.88
C HIS A 27 -2.56 -17.56 18.36
N ALA A 28 -1.72 -17.38 19.35
CA ALA A 28 -1.30 -16.05 19.70
C ALA A 28 -0.86 -15.35 18.43
N GLY A 29 -1.37 -14.14 18.27
CA GLY A 29 -1.06 -13.32 17.09
C GLY A 29 0.42 -12.97 17.10
N ASP A 30 1.24 -13.79 16.41
CA ASP A 30 2.62 -13.42 16.16
C ASP A 30 2.69 -12.39 15.00
N LEU A 31 3.81 -11.73 14.86
CA LEU A 31 4.00 -10.67 13.86
C LEU A 31 3.84 -11.22 12.42
N LEU A 32 4.36 -12.42 12.17
CA LEU A 32 4.29 -13.04 10.85
C LEU A 32 2.85 -13.43 10.48
N GLN A 33 2.09 -13.97 11.44
CA GLN A 33 0.68 -14.27 11.22
C GLN A 33 -0.13 -12.99 11.03
N SER A 34 0.13 -11.95 11.81
CA SER A 34 -0.51 -10.62 11.64
C SER A 34 -0.25 -10.04 10.25
N TYR A 35 0.96 -10.19 9.72
CA TYR A 35 1.28 -9.79 8.34
C TYR A 35 0.49 -10.59 7.30
N ARG A 36 0.41 -11.92 7.44
CA ARG A 36 -0.33 -12.78 6.51
C ARG A 36 -1.83 -12.49 6.53
N ASP A 37 -2.38 -12.26 7.70
CA ASP A 37 -3.78 -11.86 7.85
C ASP A 37 -4.01 -10.50 7.18
N ALA A 38 -3.15 -9.52 7.42
CA ALA A 38 -3.21 -8.21 6.78
C ALA A 38 -3.09 -8.29 5.25
N ALA A 39 -2.21 -9.15 4.73
CA ALA A 39 -2.06 -9.34 3.28
C ALA A 39 -3.33 -9.87 2.58
N SER A 40 -4.24 -10.49 3.35
CA SER A 40 -5.52 -10.98 2.85
C SER A 40 -6.70 -10.01 3.09
N HIS A 41 -6.60 -9.10 4.06
CA HIS A 41 -7.72 -8.26 4.50
C HIS A 41 -7.48 -6.75 4.35
N ASP A 42 -6.23 -6.28 4.30
CA ASP A 42 -5.95 -4.85 4.21
C ASP A 42 -6.47 -4.25 2.90
N ALA A 43 -7.36 -3.26 3.01
CA ALA A 43 -8.01 -2.63 1.87
C ALA A 43 -7.02 -1.87 0.96
N GLN A 44 -5.98 -1.27 1.53
CA GLN A 44 -4.94 -0.57 0.78
C GLN A 44 -4.12 -1.55 -0.06
N PHE A 45 -3.75 -2.70 0.50
CA PHE A 45 -3.03 -3.74 -0.23
C PHE A 45 -3.90 -4.43 -1.27
N ALA A 46 -5.19 -4.66 -0.99
CA ALA A 46 -6.16 -5.16 -1.97
C ALA A 46 -6.32 -4.19 -3.15
N ALA A 47 -6.40 -2.89 -2.89
CA ALA A 47 -6.43 -1.86 -3.93
C ALA A 47 -5.15 -1.85 -4.77
N ALA A 48 -3.97 -2.00 -4.14
CA ALA A 48 -2.69 -2.10 -4.85
C ALA A 48 -2.61 -3.35 -5.75
N ARG A 49 -3.16 -4.49 -5.30
CA ARG A 49 -3.27 -5.72 -6.11
C ARG A 49 -4.17 -5.51 -7.32
N ALA A 50 -5.36 -4.93 -7.13
CA ALA A 50 -6.25 -4.63 -8.23
C ALA A 50 -5.65 -3.63 -9.24
N GLN A 51 -4.87 -2.65 -8.74
CA GLN A 51 -4.12 -1.73 -9.60
C GLN A 51 -3.03 -2.46 -10.39
N PHE A 52 -2.32 -3.39 -9.78
CA PHE A 52 -1.33 -4.22 -10.47
C PHE A 52 -1.97 -5.07 -11.56
N ASP A 53 -3.12 -5.70 -11.28
CA ASP A 53 -3.87 -6.46 -12.29
C ASP A 53 -4.27 -5.55 -13.46
N ALA A 54 -4.72 -4.32 -13.19
CA ALA A 54 -5.03 -3.33 -14.22
C ALA A 54 -3.78 -2.89 -15.02
N ASP A 55 -2.63 -2.77 -14.38
CA ASP A 55 -1.38 -2.40 -15.04
C ASP A 55 -0.84 -3.54 -15.92
N GLN A 56 -1.13 -4.80 -15.60
CA GLN A 56 -0.81 -5.95 -16.48
C GLN A 56 -1.53 -5.86 -17.84
N GLU A 57 -2.72 -5.26 -17.90
CA GLU A 57 -3.49 -5.08 -19.15
C GLU A 57 -2.90 -4.00 -20.08
N LYS A 58 -1.90 -3.23 -19.65
CA LYS A 58 -1.23 -2.24 -20.50
C LYS A 58 -0.46 -2.88 -21.66
N LEU A 59 0.14 -4.05 -21.42
CA LEU A 59 0.84 -4.79 -22.47
C LEU A 59 -0.10 -5.36 -23.54
N PRO A 60 -1.20 -6.10 -23.21
CA PRO A 60 -2.21 -6.50 -24.19
C PRO A 60 -2.81 -5.32 -24.96
N GLN A 61 -3.13 -4.20 -24.28
CA GLN A 61 -3.63 -2.99 -24.91
C GLN A 61 -2.64 -2.40 -25.91
N GLY A 62 -1.34 -2.33 -25.54
CA GLY A 62 -0.29 -1.89 -26.45
C GLY A 62 -0.16 -2.80 -27.67
N ARG A 63 -0.21 -4.12 -27.46
CA ARG A 63 -0.16 -5.12 -28.52
C ARG A 63 -1.37 -5.07 -29.45
N ALA A 64 -2.56 -4.75 -28.93
CA ALA A 64 -3.80 -4.66 -29.72
C ALA A 64 -3.67 -3.64 -30.87
N GLY A 65 -2.91 -2.57 -30.68
CA GLY A 65 -2.61 -1.60 -31.74
C GLY A 65 -1.82 -2.12 -32.94
N LEU A 66 -1.20 -3.31 -32.82
CA LEU A 66 -0.45 -3.99 -33.88
C LEU A 66 -1.27 -5.08 -34.58
N LEU A 67 -2.41 -5.47 -34.03
CA LEU A 67 -3.27 -6.55 -34.51
C LEU A 67 -4.37 -6.03 -35.42
N PRO A 68 -4.98 -6.91 -36.26
CA PRO A 68 -6.10 -6.52 -37.08
C PRO A 68 -7.32 -6.19 -36.22
N THR A 69 -8.06 -5.18 -36.64
CA THR A 69 -9.38 -4.84 -36.08
C THR A 69 -10.47 -5.23 -37.07
N LEU A 70 -11.50 -5.90 -36.57
CA LEU A 70 -12.68 -6.28 -37.32
C LEU A 70 -13.90 -5.56 -36.75
N GLY A 71 -14.59 -4.79 -37.58
CA GLY A 71 -15.76 -4.02 -37.19
C GLY A 71 -16.95 -4.37 -38.08
N LEU A 72 -18.15 -4.35 -37.50
CA LEU A 72 -19.44 -4.40 -38.25
C LEU A 72 -20.09 -3.03 -38.11
N THR A 73 -20.44 -2.43 -39.23
CA THR A 73 -21.18 -1.18 -39.28
C THR A 73 -22.55 -1.43 -39.95
N GLY A 74 -23.58 -0.79 -39.42
CA GLY A 74 -24.93 -0.79 -40.02
C GLY A 74 -25.48 0.62 -40.00
N ASN A 75 -26.04 1.05 -41.11
CA ASN A 75 -26.69 2.35 -41.20
C ASN A 75 -27.99 2.31 -41.99
N THR A 76 -28.92 3.16 -41.61
CA THR A 76 -30.11 3.48 -42.36
C THR A 76 -30.12 4.99 -42.58
N THR A 77 -30.26 5.39 -43.83
CA THR A 77 -30.22 6.81 -44.20
C THR A 77 -31.40 7.12 -45.11
N TYR A 78 -32.23 8.07 -44.70
CA TYR A 78 -33.26 8.63 -45.53
C TYR A 78 -32.72 9.85 -46.26
N ASN A 79 -32.71 9.76 -47.60
CA ASN A 79 -32.23 10.82 -48.48
C ASN A 79 -33.42 11.51 -49.14
N ASN A 80 -33.44 12.83 -49.14
CA ASN A 80 -34.37 13.66 -49.86
C ASN A 80 -33.56 14.67 -50.67
N PHE A 81 -33.46 14.43 -51.96
CA PHE A 81 -32.76 15.33 -52.91
C PHE A 81 -33.77 16.05 -53.73
N ASP A 82 -33.73 17.37 -53.76
CA ASP A 82 -34.49 18.26 -54.59
C ASP A 82 -33.47 19.06 -55.43
N VAL A 83 -33.31 18.65 -56.66
CA VAL A 83 -32.39 19.27 -57.61
C VAL A 83 -33.19 20.04 -58.68
N LYS A 84 -33.12 21.38 -58.63
CA LYS A 84 -33.71 22.28 -59.58
C LYS A 84 -32.66 22.76 -60.57
N SER A 85 -32.89 22.50 -61.86
CA SER A 85 -32.01 22.96 -62.95
C SER A 85 -32.86 23.53 -64.07
N GLN A 86 -32.20 24.31 -64.96
CA GLN A 86 -32.90 24.90 -66.11
C GLN A 86 -33.49 23.78 -66.99
N GLY A 87 -34.82 23.63 -66.95
CA GLY A 87 -35.54 22.71 -67.78
C GLY A 87 -35.94 21.39 -67.13
N PHE A 88 -35.61 21.15 -65.88
CA PHE A 88 -36.13 19.97 -65.13
C PHE A 88 -36.05 20.12 -63.62
N ASP A 89 -37.02 19.60 -62.91
CA ASP A 89 -37.07 19.44 -61.49
C ASP A 89 -36.96 17.95 -61.12
N LEU A 90 -35.92 17.55 -60.40
CA LEU A 90 -35.73 16.16 -59.99
C LEU A 90 -35.88 16.06 -58.46
N VAL A 91 -36.95 15.47 -58.01
CA VAL A 91 -37.12 15.13 -56.60
C VAL A 91 -36.87 13.64 -56.41
N ARG A 92 -35.86 13.28 -55.68
CA ARG A 92 -35.54 11.88 -55.35
C ARG A 92 -35.63 11.67 -53.86
N ARG A 93 -36.52 10.80 -53.41
CA ARG A 93 -36.67 10.42 -52.02
C ARG A 93 -36.41 8.93 -51.90
N GLY A 94 -35.62 8.57 -50.85
CA GLY A 94 -35.34 7.17 -50.69
C GLY A 94 -34.70 6.83 -49.35
N ASN A 95 -34.88 5.59 -48.95
CA ASN A 95 -34.19 5.02 -47.78
C ASN A 95 -33.12 4.04 -48.24
N THR A 96 -31.90 4.19 -47.69
CA THR A 96 -30.81 3.26 -47.93
C THR A 96 -30.49 2.57 -46.60
N ASN A 97 -30.55 1.26 -46.60
CA ASN A 97 -30.07 0.42 -45.50
C ASN A 97 -28.79 -0.27 -45.96
N ALA A 98 -27.73 -0.16 -45.16
CA ALA A 98 -26.47 -0.80 -45.47
C ALA A 98 -25.84 -1.41 -44.22
N TYR A 99 -25.14 -2.51 -44.43
CA TYR A 99 -24.23 -3.07 -43.44
C TYR A 99 -22.91 -3.44 -44.12
N ALA A 100 -21.82 -3.32 -43.36
CA ALA A 100 -20.50 -3.69 -43.85
C ALA A 100 -19.65 -4.25 -42.73
N VAL A 101 -18.90 -5.28 -43.04
CA VAL A 101 -17.81 -5.79 -42.23
C VAL A 101 -16.53 -5.16 -42.76
N GLN A 102 -15.75 -4.57 -41.86
CA GLN A 102 -14.50 -3.88 -42.17
C GLN A 102 -13.33 -4.50 -41.36
N LEU A 103 -12.27 -4.85 -42.06
CA LEU A 103 -11.00 -5.27 -41.51
C LEU A 103 -10.00 -4.17 -41.73
N SER A 104 -9.29 -3.77 -40.68
CA SER A 104 -8.13 -2.88 -40.76
C SER A 104 -6.93 -3.51 -40.03
N GLN A 105 -5.84 -3.70 -40.78
CA GLN A 105 -4.58 -4.22 -40.25
C GLN A 105 -3.48 -3.17 -40.43
N PRO A 106 -2.95 -2.58 -39.35
CA PRO A 106 -1.75 -1.74 -39.44
C PRO A 106 -0.57 -2.55 -39.96
N LEU A 107 0.03 -2.13 -41.07
CA LEU A 107 1.27 -2.75 -41.61
C LEU A 107 2.50 -1.95 -41.15
N PHE A 108 2.39 -0.62 -41.14
CA PHE A 108 3.43 0.26 -40.64
C PHE A 108 2.79 1.44 -39.93
N ARG A 109 2.83 1.41 -38.62
CA ARG A 109 2.45 2.51 -37.73
C ARG A 109 3.44 2.57 -36.58
N TRP A 110 4.50 3.38 -36.74
CA TRP A 110 5.57 3.48 -35.73
C TRP A 110 5.05 3.88 -34.36
N GLN A 111 4.02 4.73 -34.30
CA GLN A 111 3.36 5.10 -33.04
C GLN A 111 2.82 3.89 -32.27
N ASN A 112 2.21 2.91 -32.96
CA ASN A 112 1.67 1.70 -32.34
C ASN A 112 2.78 0.81 -31.79
N TRP A 113 3.91 0.73 -32.52
CA TRP A 113 5.09 0.00 -32.05
C TRP A 113 5.66 0.61 -30.79
N VAL A 114 5.80 1.93 -30.73
CA VAL A 114 6.28 2.66 -29.55
C VAL A 114 5.29 2.51 -28.39
N GLN A 115 3.98 2.57 -28.68
CA GLN A 115 2.93 2.35 -27.67
C GLN A 115 2.99 0.93 -27.07
N TYR A 116 3.28 -0.11 -27.88
CA TYR A 116 3.52 -1.45 -27.39
C TYR A 116 4.73 -1.48 -26.44
N LYS A 117 5.84 -0.82 -26.79
CA LYS A 117 7.00 -0.69 -25.91
C LYS A 117 6.72 0.10 -24.63
N GLN A 118 5.88 1.13 -24.69
CA GLN A 118 5.39 1.83 -23.49
C GLN A 118 4.55 0.90 -22.61
N GLY A 119 3.72 0.03 -23.21
CA GLY A 119 2.94 -0.96 -22.46
C GLY A 119 3.81 -1.93 -21.66
N GLU A 120 4.94 -2.40 -22.23
CA GLU A 120 5.92 -3.23 -21.51
C GLU A 120 6.47 -2.49 -20.29
N LEU A 121 6.89 -1.23 -20.46
CA LEU A 121 7.44 -0.42 -19.36
C LEU A 121 6.38 -0.07 -18.30
N GLN A 122 5.13 0.19 -18.71
CA GLN A 122 4.02 0.46 -17.79
C GLN A 122 3.67 -0.76 -16.94
N THR A 123 3.70 -1.97 -17.53
CA THR A 123 3.53 -3.22 -16.79
C THR A 123 4.68 -3.42 -15.78
N GLY A 124 5.93 -3.14 -16.18
CA GLY A 124 7.08 -3.16 -15.27
C GLY A 124 6.95 -2.14 -14.13
N LEU A 125 6.49 -0.94 -14.41
CA LEU A 125 6.22 0.10 -13.41
C LEU A 125 5.14 -0.35 -12.42
N GLY A 126 4.07 -1.01 -12.91
CA GLY A 126 3.03 -1.60 -12.08
C GLY A 126 3.58 -2.65 -11.10
N ALA A 127 4.50 -3.51 -11.56
CA ALA A 127 5.16 -4.51 -10.72
C ALA A 127 5.99 -3.87 -9.60
N VAL A 128 6.79 -2.85 -9.91
CA VAL A 128 7.59 -2.12 -8.92
C VAL A 128 6.70 -1.43 -7.88
N ARG A 129 5.58 -0.82 -8.29
CA ARG A 129 4.62 -0.19 -7.38
C ARG A 129 3.92 -1.21 -6.48
N PHE A 130 3.62 -2.39 -6.99
CA PHE A 130 3.04 -3.46 -6.18
C PHE A 130 4.03 -3.96 -5.12
N GLU A 131 5.32 -4.14 -5.47
CA GLU A 131 6.36 -4.47 -4.50
C GLU A 131 6.54 -3.37 -3.44
N GLN A 132 6.44 -2.10 -3.82
CA GLN A 132 6.44 -0.99 -2.87
C GLN A 132 5.25 -1.08 -1.91
N ALA A 133 4.04 -1.34 -2.41
CA ALA A 133 2.86 -1.52 -1.57
C ALA A 133 2.99 -2.72 -0.61
N ARG A 134 3.71 -3.78 -1.02
CA ARG A 134 4.03 -4.92 -0.15
C ARG A 134 4.98 -4.53 0.99
N GLN A 135 6.03 -3.76 0.69
CA GLN A 135 6.94 -3.25 1.72
C GLN A 135 6.24 -2.28 2.68
N ASP A 136 5.37 -1.41 2.15
CA ASP A 136 4.56 -0.50 2.95
C ASP A 136 3.60 -1.25 3.89
N LEU A 137 3.01 -2.37 3.44
CA LEU A 137 2.20 -3.23 4.29
C LEU A 137 3.03 -3.83 5.43
N ILE A 138 4.22 -4.36 5.14
CA ILE A 138 5.12 -4.89 6.18
C ILE A 138 5.41 -3.83 7.24
N LEU A 139 5.76 -2.61 6.82
CA LEU A 139 6.06 -1.52 7.75
C LEU A 139 4.85 -1.09 8.58
N ARG A 140 3.65 -1.01 7.97
CA ARG A 140 2.41 -0.64 8.68
C ARG A 140 2.01 -1.69 9.70
N VAL A 141 2.09 -2.97 9.32
CA VAL A 141 1.78 -4.08 10.25
C VAL A 141 2.78 -4.11 11.40
N ALA A 142 4.09 -4.04 11.11
CA ALA A 142 5.13 -4.04 12.13
C ALA A 142 5.00 -2.84 13.07
N GLN A 143 4.76 -1.64 12.54
CA GLN A 143 4.55 -0.43 13.35
C GLN A 143 3.33 -0.60 14.27
N ALA A 144 2.16 -1.01 13.73
CA ALA A 144 0.95 -1.18 14.52
C ALA A 144 1.11 -2.28 15.58
N TYR A 145 1.78 -3.38 15.25
CA TYR A 145 2.07 -4.48 16.19
C TYR A 145 2.94 -4.02 17.36
N PHE A 146 4.06 -3.34 17.07
CA PHE A 146 4.95 -2.81 18.10
C PHE A 146 4.35 -1.64 18.86
N ASP A 147 3.47 -0.85 18.26
CA ASP A 147 2.70 0.19 18.97
C ASP A 147 1.80 -0.42 20.04
N VAL A 148 1.14 -1.57 19.77
CA VAL A 148 0.34 -2.29 20.77
C VAL A 148 1.24 -2.81 21.89
N LEU A 149 2.37 -3.46 21.58
CA LEU A 149 3.30 -3.95 22.60
C LEU A 149 3.85 -2.82 23.46
N ASN A 150 4.19 -1.69 22.85
CA ASN A 150 4.63 -0.50 23.60
C ASN A 150 3.53 0.04 24.54
N ALA A 151 2.27 0.05 24.10
CA ALA A 151 1.15 0.46 24.94
C ALA A 151 0.89 -0.54 26.09
N GLN A 152 1.07 -1.85 25.85
CA GLN A 152 0.98 -2.88 26.90
C GLN A 152 2.07 -2.69 27.97
N ASP A 153 3.33 -2.49 27.55
CA ASP A 153 4.46 -2.25 28.48
C ASP A 153 4.27 -0.92 29.24
N ALA A 154 3.76 0.13 28.59
CA ALA A 154 3.46 1.39 29.23
C ALA A 154 2.34 1.25 30.28
N LEU A 155 1.27 0.53 29.95
CA LEU A 155 0.20 0.24 30.91
C LEU A 155 0.73 -0.57 32.11
N ALA A 156 1.51 -1.62 31.88
CA ALA A 156 2.10 -2.42 32.95
C ALA A 156 2.98 -1.58 33.89
N ALA A 157 3.79 -0.64 33.34
CA ALA A 157 4.61 0.26 34.15
C ALA A 157 3.76 1.24 34.97
N LEU A 158 2.69 1.77 34.40
CA LEU A 158 1.79 2.73 35.06
C LEU A 158 0.86 2.03 36.09
N THR A 159 0.41 0.81 35.82
CA THR A 159 -0.30 0.00 36.82
C THR A 159 0.60 -0.29 38.04
N ALA A 160 1.88 -0.65 37.80
CA ALA A 160 2.85 -0.82 38.88
C ALA A 160 3.08 0.48 39.67
N LEU A 161 3.17 1.63 38.99
CA LEU A 161 3.29 2.94 39.61
C LEU A 161 2.06 3.27 40.48
N ARG A 162 0.82 3.07 39.95
CA ARG A 162 -0.41 3.30 40.72
C ARG A 162 -0.48 2.44 41.98
N VAL A 163 -0.16 1.15 41.85
CA VAL A 163 -0.14 0.25 43.01
C VAL A 163 0.87 0.73 44.04
N ALA A 164 2.09 1.10 43.63
CA ALA A 164 3.12 1.58 44.53
C ALA A 164 2.75 2.92 45.18
N ALA A 165 2.19 3.87 44.43
CA ALA A 165 1.71 5.15 44.96
C ALA A 165 0.55 4.98 45.94
N GLY A 166 -0.38 4.06 45.68
CA GLY A 166 -1.48 3.69 46.59
C GLY A 166 -0.96 3.10 47.90
N GLN A 167 0.02 2.18 47.85
CA GLN A 167 0.67 1.64 49.06
C GLN A 167 1.35 2.73 49.87
N GLN A 168 2.03 3.66 49.19
CA GLN A 168 2.71 4.76 49.85
C GLN A 168 1.73 5.76 50.49
N LEU A 169 0.57 5.97 49.89
CA LEU A 169 -0.51 6.77 50.48
C LEU A 169 -1.08 6.13 51.75
N GLU A 170 -1.36 4.84 51.74
CA GLU A 170 -1.83 4.12 52.93
C GLU A 170 -0.80 4.15 54.07
N LEU A 171 0.47 4.02 53.75
CA LEU A 171 1.57 4.16 54.69
C LEU A 171 1.63 5.59 55.26
N ALA A 172 1.49 6.61 54.42
CA ALA A 172 1.46 8.01 54.88
C ALA A 172 0.27 8.29 55.80
N LYS A 173 -0.93 7.80 55.50
CA LYS A 173 -2.10 7.89 56.38
C LYS A 173 -1.88 7.23 57.73
N SER A 174 -1.41 5.99 57.75
CA SER A 174 -1.13 5.25 58.96
C SER A 174 -0.06 5.96 59.81
N SER A 175 0.96 6.50 59.18
CA SER A 175 2.04 7.26 59.85
C SER A 175 1.53 8.61 60.44
N PHE A 176 0.62 9.26 59.77
CA PHE A 176 -0.06 10.47 60.27
C PHE A 176 -0.94 10.18 61.49
N ASP A 177 -1.71 9.10 61.48
CA ASP A 177 -2.57 8.68 62.57
C ASP A 177 -1.77 8.45 63.88
N VAL A 178 -0.51 7.98 63.76
CA VAL A 178 0.39 7.79 64.91
C VAL A 178 1.28 9.03 65.17
N GLY A 179 1.12 10.12 64.37
CA GLY A 179 1.81 11.40 64.55
C GLY A 179 3.25 11.47 64.11
N THR A 180 3.72 10.55 63.25
CA THR A 180 5.11 10.49 62.76
C THR A 180 5.37 11.29 61.49
N VAL A 181 4.32 11.66 60.73
CA VAL A 181 4.40 12.48 59.51
C VAL A 181 3.37 13.60 59.55
N THR A 182 3.49 14.57 58.62
CA THR A 182 2.59 15.72 58.55
C THR A 182 1.39 15.43 57.69
N ILE A 183 0.30 16.23 57.83
CA ILE A 183 -0.86 16.16 56.94
C ILE A 183 -0.47 16.52 55.47
N THR A 184 0.55 17.34 55.32
CA THR A 184 1.10 17.68 53.98
C THR A 184 1.62 16.46 53.27
N ASP A 185 2.31 15.53 53.96
CA ASP A 185 2.82 14.28 53.39
C ASP A 185 1.68 13.38 52.91
N VAL A 186 0.53 13.36 53.64
CA VAL A 186 -0.67 12.62 53.21
C VAL A 186 -1.30 13.25 51.95
N HIS A 187 -1.41 14.57 51.91
CA HIS A 187 -1.97 15.23 50.71
C HIS A 187 -1.06 15.10 49.48
N GLU A 188 0.24 15.10 49.68
CA GLU A 188 1.20 14.86 48.57
C GLU A 188 1.12 13.44 48.06
N ALA A 189 1.08 12.44 48.95
CA ALA A 189 0.89 11.04 48.57
C ALA A 189 -0.48 10.82 47.88
N GLN A 190 -1.56 11.48 48.34
CA GLN A 190 -2.87 11.45 47.72
C GLN A 190 -2.80 11.98 46.26
N SER A 191 -2.20 13.17 46.10
CA SER A 191 -2.05 13.82 44.79
C SER A 191 -1.30 12.89 43.79
N ARG A 192 -0.23 12.22 44.26
CA ARG A 192 0.54 11.27 43.43
C ARG A 192 -0.25 10.02 43.07
N SER A 193 -1.03 9.48 44.00
CA SER A 193 -1.91 8.33 43.78
C SER A 193 -3.02 8.64 42.77
N ASP A 194 -3.64 9.82 42.90
CA ASP A 194 -4.68 10.29 41.98
C ASP A 194 -4.12 10.50 40.56
N LEU A 195 -2.92 11.13 40.47
CA LEU A 195 -2.24 11.33 39.19
C LEU A 195 -1.86 9.99 38.53
N ALA A 196 -1.34 9.03 39.31
CA ALA A 196 -0.99 7.71 38.79
C ALA A 196 -2.23 6.94 38.30
N THR A 197 -3.38 7.11 38.98
CA THR A 197 -4.65 6.55 38.56
C THR A 197 -5.13 7.16 37.22
N ALA A 198 -5.04 8.49 37.07
CA ALA A 198 -5.35 9.17 35.83
C ALA A 198 -4.45 8.72 34.66
N GLN A 199 -3.16 8.52 34.92
CA GLN A 199 -2.21 8.04 33.92
C GLN A 199 -2.49 6.59 33.50
N GLU A 200 -2.86 5.71 34.41
CA GLU A 200 -3.26 4.32 34.10
C GLU A 200 -4.50 4.29 33.20
N ILE A 201 -5.55 5.10 33.55
CA ILE A 201 -6.77 5.19 32.74
C ILE A 201 -6.43 5.66 31.31
N ALA A 202 -5.59 6.68 31.18
CA ALA A 202 -5.15 7.18 29.88
C ALA A 202 -4.37 6.12 29.08
N ALA A 203 -3.48 5.35 29.73
CA ALA A 203 -2.72 4.28 29.11
C ALA A 203 -3.60 3.09 28.68
N GLN A 204 -4.64 2.75 29.45
CA GLN A 204 -5.62 1.74 29.05
C GLN A 204 -6.38 2.17 27.80
N SER A 205 -6.82 3.43 27.75
CA SER A 205 -7.50 3.97 26.56
C SER A 205 -6.57 3.98 25.33
N ASP A 206 -5.28 4.35 25.50
CA ASP A 206 -4.30 4.31 24.40
C ASP A 206 -4.10 2.88 23.90
N LEU A 207 -3.97 1.90 24.80
CA LEU A 207 -3.87 0.49 24.44
C LEU A 207 -5.08 0.03 23.61
N ASP A 208 -6.30 0.38 24.03
CA ASP A 208 -7.51 0.03 23.29
C ASP A 208 -7.52 0.63 21.88
N VAL A 209 -7.10 1.90 21.74
CA VAL A 209 -6.96 2.56 20.43
C VAL A 209 -5.91 1.85 19.55
N LYS A 210 -4.75 1.46 20.11
CA LYS A 210 -3.71 0.75 19.35
C LYS A 210 -4.17 -0.64 18.92
N TYR A 211 -4.92 -1.34 19.77
CA TYR A 211 -5.55 -2.61 19.41
C TYR A 211 -6.50 -2.48 18.23
N GLN A 212 -7.37 -1.47 18.25
CA GLN A 212 -8.30 -1.22 17.16
C GLN A 212 -7.57 -0.81 15.87
N ALA A 213 -6.48 -0.06 15.95
CA ALA A 213 -5.66 0.28 14.80
C ALA A 213 -5.02 -0.97 14.16
N LEU A 214 -4.52 -1.90 14.96
CA LEU A 214 -4.00 -3.17 14.46
C LEU A 214 -5.12 -4.04 13.88
N ALA A 215 -6.27 -4.14 14.57
CA ALA A 215 -7.44 -4.89 14.12
C ALA A 215 -7.94 -4.41 12.74
N LEU A 216 -7.90 -3.10 12.49
CA LEU A 216 -8.28 -2.52 11.20
C LEU A 216 -7.38 -3.02 10.05
N ILE A 217 -6.08 -3.16 10.30
CA ILE A 217 -5.11 -3.62 9.28
C ILE A 217 -5.21 -5.13 9.09
N VAL A 218 -5.33 -5.89 10.19
CA VAL A 218 -5.35 -7.37 10.18
C VAL A 218 -6.72 -7.92 9.77
N GLY A 219 -7.81 -7.12 9.90
CA GLY A 219 -9.17 -7.50 9.55
C GLY A 219 -9.89 -8.38 10.59
N LYS A 220 -9.28 -8.60 11.76
CA LYS A 220 -9.86 -9.33 12.88
C LYS A 220 -9.30 -8.80 14.20
N GLU A 221 -10.00 -9.03 15.30
CA GLU A 221 -9.44 -8.72 16.61
C GLU A 221 -8.18 -9.56 16.86
N PRO A 222 -7.02 -8.90 17.08
CA PRO A 222 -5.81 -9.62 17.43
C PRO A 222 -5.98 -10.25 18.81
N GLY A 223 -5.64 -11.54 18.92
CA GLY A 223 -5.60 -12.22 20.22
C GLY A 223 -4.46 -11.68 21.11
N ALA A 224 -4.03 -12.47 22.09
CA ALA A 224 -2.83 -12.14 22.85
C ALA A 224 -1.64 -12.03 21.89
N LEU A 225 -0.91 -10.90 21.91
CA LEU A 225 0.26 -10.70 21.07
C LEU A 225 1.51 -11.30 21.72
N ALA A 226 2.40 -11.85 20.90
CA ALA A 226 3.69 -12.31 21.33
C ALA A 226 4.59 -11.13 21.74
N ALA A 227 4.98 -11.08 23.01
CA ALA A 227 5.85 -10.02 23.53
C ALA A 227 7.32 -10.24 23.14
N LEU A 228 8.13 -9.19 23.16
CA LEU A 228 9.58 -9.30 22.97
C LEU A 228 10.21 -10.11 24.12
N ARG A 229 11.06 -11.10 23.78
CA ARG A 229 11.77 -11.88 24.80
C ARG A 229 12.66 -10.98 25.64
N LYS A 230 12.73 -11.25 26.94
CA LYS A 230 13.64 -10.52 27.84
C LYS A 230 15.09 -10.77 27.45
N GLY A 231 15.90 -9.70 27.44
CA GLY A 231 17.33 -9.82 27.16
C GLY A 231 17.69 -10.00 25.68
N VAL A 232 16.75 -9.78 24.75
CA VAL A 232 17.06 -9.79 23.30
C VAL A 232 18.04 -8.66 22.99
N GLY A 233 19.25 -9.05 22.53
CA GLY A 233 20.22 -8.10 21.97
C GLY A 233 19.78 -7.65 20.58
N LEU A 234 19.75 -6.34 20.37
CA LEU A 234 19.50 -5.78 19.02
C LEU A 234 20.75 -5.96 18.17
N ALA A 235 20.62 -6.63 17.03
CA ALA A 235 21.73 -6.82 16.10
C ALA A 235 22.08 -5.51 15.37
N ARG A 236 23.38 -5.28 15.14
CA ARG A 236 23.83 -4.18 14.27
C ARG A 236 23.41 -4.42 12.83
N PRO A 237 23.15 -3.35 12.06
CA PRO A 237 22.90 -3.48 10.62
C PRO A 237 24.09 -4.17 9.95
N GLN A 238 23.82 -5.08 9.04
CA GLN A 238 24.85 -5.71 8.21
C GLN A 238 24.57 -5.35 6.74
N PRO A 239 25.49 -4.66 6.06
CA PRO A 239 26.85 -4.20 6.50
C PRO A 239 26.82 -3.06 7.53
N ASP A 240 27.86 -2.97 8.36
CA ASP A 240 28.01 -1.93 9.42
C ASP A 240 28.70 -0.66 8.86
N ALA A 241 28.29 -0.22 7.69
CA ALA A 241 28.78 0.99 7.03
C ALA A 241 27.61 1.71 6.32
N VAL A 242 27.42 2.99 6.63
CA VAL A 242 26.35 3.80 6.03
C VAL A 242 26.50 3.93 4.51
N GLY A 243 27.74 3.92 3.99
CA GLY A 243 28.04 4.03 2.56
C GLY A 243 27.42 2.90 1.75
N ASP A 244 27.50 1.66 2.25
CA ASP A 244 26.97 0.47 1.58
C ASP A 244 25.45 0.51 1.49
N TRP A 245 24.77 0.99 2.51
CA TRP A 245 23.32 1.18 2.52
C TRP A 245 22.88 2.26 1.55
N VAL A 246 23.63 3.38 1.47
CA VAL A 246 23.37 4.45 0.50
C VAL A 246 23.55 3.93 -0.92
N GLN A 247 24.61 3.18 -1.21
CA GLN A 247 24.85 2.57 -2.51
C GLN A 247 23.75 1.57 -2.86
N SER A 248 23.32 0.74 -1.92
CA SER A 248 22.20 -0.19 -2.12
C SER A 248 20.90 0.54 -2.41
N ALA A 249 20.65 1.67 -1.75
CA ALA A 249 19.45 2.47 -1.97
C ALA A 249 19.42 3.14 -3.35
N GLU A 250 20.56 3.54 -3.91
CA GLU A 250 20.63 4.16 -5.25
C GLU A 250 20.13 3.23 -6.36
N GLY A 251 20.37 1.92 -6.25
CA GLY A 251 19.95 0.93 -7.24
C GLY A 251 18.74 0.09 -6.84
N GLY A 252 18.59 -0.20 -5.54
CA GLY A 252 17.58 -1.11 -5.00
C GLY A 252 16.28 -0.44 -4.57
N ASN A 253 16.29 0.85 -4.25
CA ASN A 253 15.11 1.53 -3.77
C ASN A 253 13.98 1.52 -4.81
N LEU A 254 12.81 1.00 -4.44
CA LEU A 254 11.67 0.84 -5.35
C LEU A 254 11.14 2.18 -5.90
N GLY A 255 11.23 3.26 -5.12
CA GLY A 255 10.87 4.59 -5.58
C GLY A 255 11.80 5.10 -6.69
N VAL A 256 13.11 4.81 -6.60
CA VAL A 256 14.09 5.13 -7.65
C VAL A 256 13.83 4.30 -8.90
N GLN A 257 13.58 2.99 -8.76
CA GLN A 257 13.25 2.12 -9.89
C GLN A 257 11.96 2.56 -10.60
N ALA A 258 10.93 2.96 -9.84
CA ALA A 258 9.69 3.49 -10.41
C ALA A 258 9.94 4.77 -11.23
N GLN A 259 10.77 5.70 -10.74
CA GLN A 259 11.11 6.92 -11.48
C GLN A 259 12.01 6.65 -12.69
N GLN A 260 12.86 5.63 -12.64
CA GLN A 260 13.65 5.21 -13.80
C GLN A 260 12.74 4.69 -14.92
N LEU A 261 11.79 3.81 -14.62
CA LEU A 261 10.80 3.33 -15.58
C LEU A 261 9.92 4.48 -16.11
N ALA A 262 9.55 5.44 -15.24
CA ALA A 262 8.80 6.63 -15.65
C ALA A 262 9.61 7.51 -16.64
N LEU A 263 10.91 7.64 -16.45
CA LEU A 263 11.79 8.32 -17.40
C LEU A 263 11.83 7.58 -18.75
N GLU A 264 11.99 6.25 -18.74
CA GLU A 264 11.99 5.44 -19.97
C GLU A 264 10.66 5.57 -20.73
N ILE A 265 9.51 5.58 -20.02
CA ILE A 265 8.19 5.82 -20.60
C ILE A 265 8.14 7.22 -21.25
N ALA A 266 8.67 8.24 -20.58
CA ALA A 266 8.71 9.60 -21.11
C ALA A 266 9.65 9.70 -22.34
N GLU A 267 10.74 8.96 -22.41
CA GLU A 267 11.61 8.86 -23.59
C GLU A 267 10.88 8.23 -24.78
N ARG A 268 10.14 7.15 -24.55
CA ARG A 268 9.28 6.56 -25.59
C ARG A 268 8.16 7.51 -26.00
N GLU A 269 7.64 8.36 -25.10
CA GLU A 269 6.64 9.35 -25.48
C GLU A 269 7.20 10.41 -26.45
N VAL A 270 8.46 10.84 -26.28
CA VAL A 270 9.13 11.71 -27.25
C VAL A 270 9.21 11.02 -28.61
N GLU A 271 9.58 9.75 -28.65
CA GLU A 271 9.65 8.95 -29.88
C GLU A 271 8.25 8.83 -30.51
N ARG A 272 7.21 8.53 -29.73
CA ARG A 272 5.82 8.45 -30.19
C ARG A 272 5.32 9.77 -30.78
N ALA A 273 5.62 10.89 -30.11
CA ALA A 273 5.21 12.21 -30.59
C ALA A 273 5.90 12.58 -31.92
N ARG A 274 7.20 12.25 -32.05
CA ARG A 274 7.96 12.45 -33.31
C ARG A 274 7.47 11.56 -34.44
N ALA A 275 7.03 10.34 -34.12
CA ALA A 275 6.47 9.40 -35.06
C ALA A 275 5.20 9.91 -35.77
N GLY A 276 4.57 10.98 -35.25
CA GLY A 276 3.49 11.69 -35.93
C GLY A 276 3.87 12.31 -37.29
N HIS A 277 5.16 12.48 -37.57
CA HIS A 277 5.65 12.93 -38.90
C HIS A 277 5.87 11.74 -39.88
N LEU A 278 5.85 10.51 -39.40
CA LEU A 278 6.10 9.32 -40.22
C LEU A 278 4.83 8.90 -40.96
N PRO A 279 4.99 8.25 -42.16
CA PRO A 279 3.85 7.69 -42.86
C PRO A 279 3.22 6.56 -42.04
N THR A 280 1.92 6.34 -42.25
CA THR A 280 1.22 5.13 -41.79
C THR A 280 0.76 4.33 -43.01
N VAL A 281 0.84 3.01 -42.93
CA VAL A 281 0.39 2.09 -43.96
C VAL A 281 -0.53 1.06 -43.33
N ASP A 282 -1.73 0.98 -43.84
CA ASP A 282 -2.75 0.04 -43.38
C ASP A 282 -3.26 -0.83 -44.55
N LEU A 283 -3.48 -2.09 -44.30
CA LEU A 283 -4.28 -2.96 -45.13
C LEU A 283 -5.72 -2.82 -44.68
N VAL A 284 -6.59 -2.44 -45.61
CA VAL A 284 -8.03 -2.33 -45.37
C VAL A 284 -8.78 -3.29 -46.27
N ALA A 285 -9.74 -4.02 -45.73
CA ALA A 285 -10.67 -4.84 -46.49
C ALA A 285 -12.09 -4.62 -45.99
N SER A 286 -13.03 -4.58 -46.89
CA SER A 286 -14.43 -4.49 -46.50
C SER A 286 -15.33 -5.39 -47.39
N TYR A 287 -16.37 -5.91 -46.78
CA TYR A 287 -17.48 -6.56 -47.47
C TYR A 287 -18.79 -5.93 -46.99
N GLY A 288 -19.59 -5.44 -47.93
CA GLY A 288 -20.82 -4.71 -47.60
C GLY A 288 -21.98 -5.05 -48.49
N HIS A 289 -23.16 -4.92 -47.92
CA HIS A 289 -24.45 -5.01 -48.61
C HIS A 289 -25.22 -3.71 -48.41
N SER A 290 -25.75 -3.15 -49.49
CA SER A 290 -26.65 -2.01 -49.42
C SER A 290 -27.93 -2.26 -50.20
N LYS A 291 -29.02 -1.80 -49.62
CA LYS A 291 -30.35 -1.82 -50.24
C LYS A 291 -30.92 -0.40 -50.21
N SER A 292 -31.03 0.19 -51.35
CA SER A 292 -31.63 1.50 -51.54
C SER A 292 -33.01 1.36 -52.21
N ARG A 293 -34.00 2.01 -51.62
CA ARG A 293 -35.31 2.17 -52.22
C ARG A 293 -35.50 3.65 -52.48
N SER A 294 -35.70 4.01 -53.73
CA SER A 294 -35.93 5.42 -54.12
C SER A 294 -37.18 5.57 -54.99
N THR A 295 -37.88 6.68 -54.79
CA THR A 295 -38.93 7.20 -55.65
C THR A 295 -38.43 8.48 -56.30
N THR A 296 -38.71 8.64 -57.58
CA THR A 296 -38.34 9.82 -58.39
C THR A 296 -39.59 10.54 -58.83
N SER A 297 -39.55 11.86 -59.10
CA SER A 297 -40.69 12.65 -59.61
C SER A 297 -41.13 12.18 -61.00
N GLU A 298 -42.38 12.40 -61.30
CA GLU A 298 -43.02 11.97 -62.57
C GLU A 298 -42.46 12.64 -63.81
N ASP A 299 -41.77 13.78 -63.68
CA ASP A 299 -41.18 14.54 -64.79
C ASP A 299 -39.93 13.90 -65.43
N PHE A 300 -39.45 12.77 -64.87
CA PHE A 300 -38.29 12.02 -65.36
C PHE A 300 -38.62 10.51 -65.48
N PRO A 301 -39.32 10.08 -66.49
CA PRO A 301 -39.72 8.67 -66.67
C PRO A 301 -38.58 7.68 -66.84
N SER A 302 -37.40 8.19 -67.25
CA SER A 302 -36.13 7.39 -67.35
C SER A 302 -35.41 7.19 -66.02
N ALA A 303 -35.70 7.95 -64.96
CA ALA A 303 -35.12 7.81 -63.64
C ALA A 303 -35.98 6.87 -62.84
N SER A 304 -35.76 5.56 -62.95
CA SER A 304 -36.63 4.52 -62.40
C SER A 304 -36.75 4.59 -60.87
N SER A 305 -38.01 4.72 -60.41
CA SER A 305 -38.33 4.38 -59.03
C SER A 305 -38.11 2.89 -58.81
N GLY A 306 -37.33 2.49 -57.84
CA GLY A 306 -37.03 1.07 -57.64
C GLY A 306 -36.23 0.74 -56.41
N VAL A 307 -35.95 -0.54 -56.29
CA VAL A 307 -35.08 -1.08 -55.25
C VAL A 307 -33.78 -1.51 -55.90
N ALA A 308 -32.70 -0.81 -55.56
CA ALA A 308 -31.34 -1.21 -55.93
C ALA A 308 -30.70 -2.01 -54.77
N ARG A 309 -30.06 -3.09 -55.07
CA ARG A 309 -29.25 -3.89 -54.16
C ARG A 309 -27.83 -3.91 -54.71
N SER A 310 -26.87 -3.73 -53.82
CA SER A 310 -25.44 -3.76 -54.15
C SER A 310 -24.71 -4.56 -53.11
N ASP A 311 -23.98 -5.56 -53.55
CA ASP A 311 -23.00 -6.32 -52.76
C ASP A 311 -21.62 -5.99 -53.30
N GLY A 312 -20.70 -5.70 -52.40
CA GLY A 312 -19.34 -5.30 -52.77
C GLY A 312 -18.30 -5.74 -51.79
N SER A 313 -17.16 -6.14 -52.31
CA SER A 313 -15.96 -6.36 -51.50
C SER A 313 -14.82 -5.47 -52.00
N THR A 314 -14.08 -4.90 -51.10
CA THR A 314 -12.86 -4.13 -51.40
C THR A 314 -11.71 -4.61 -50.53
N ILE A 315 -10.51 -4.63 -51.11
CA ILE A 315 -9.26 -4.81 -50.43
C ILE A 315 -8.24 -3.80 -50.99
N GLY A 316 -7.50 -3.14 -50.13
CA GLY A 316 -6.56 -2.11 -50.56
C GLY A 316 -5.57 -1.76 -49.47
N GLY A 317 -4.47 -1.17 -49.91
CA GLY A 317 -3.51 -0.51 -49.01
C GLY A 317 -3.81 0.97 -48.92
N GLN A 318 -3.80 1.49 -47.70
CA GLN A 318 -3.97 2.93 -47.42
C GLN A 318 -2.67 3.50 -46.85
N LEU A 319 -2.08 4.47 -47.54
CA LEU A 319 -0.94 5.25 -47.09
C LEU A 319 -1.42 6.63 -46.65
N ASN A 320 -1.07 7.04 -45.44
CA ASN A 320 -1.29 8.39 -44.97
C ASN A 320 0.03 9.00 -44.49
N LEU A 321 0.44 10.13 -45.08
CA LEU A 321 1.62 10.91 -44.74
C LEU A 321 1.23 12.38 -44.49
N PRO A 322 1.25 12.88 -43.27
CA PRO A 322 0.94 14.27 -42.98
C PRO A 322 2.09 15.16 -43.43
N LEU A 323 1.91 15.91 -44.54
CA LEU A 323 2.93 16.84 -45.04
C LEU A 323 2.97 18.12 -44.21
N PHE A 324 1.83 18.60 -43.75
CA PHE A 324 1.70 19.77 -42.89
C PHE A 324 0.50 19.61 -41.96
N ALA A 325 0.74 19.75 -40.66
CA ALA A 325 -0.27 19.59 -39.60
C ALA A 325 -0.39 20.85 -38.72
N GLY A 326 -0.23 22.04 -39.31
CA GLY A 326 -0.35 23.31 -38.58
C GLY A 326 0.63 23.49 -37.41
N GLY A 327 1.78 22.79 -37.42
CA GLY A 327 2.76 22.80 -36.31
C GLY A 327 2.37 21.94 -35.09
N GLY A 328 1.22 21.29 -35.07
CA GLY A 328 0.72 20.52 -33.93
C GLY A 328 1.61 19.35 -33.55
N ILE A 329 2.16 18.59 -34.51
CA ILE A 329 3.06 17.45 -34.25
C ILE A 329 4.36 17.94 -33.60
N SER A 330 4.95 19.00 -34.15
CA SER A 330 6.18 19.62 -33.60
C SER A 330 5.95 20.18 -32.18
N SER A 331 4.77 20.73 -31.90
CA SER A 331 4.41 21.19 -30.57
C SER A 331 4.33 20.04 -29.57
N ARG A 332 3.66 18.92 -29.94
CA ARG A 332 3.61 17.68 -29.10
C ARG A 332 4.99 17.10 -28.85
N ALA A 333 5.88 17.12 -29.84
CA ALA A 333 7.26 16.64 -29.66
C ALA A 333 8.05 17.53 -28.67
N ARG A 334 7.83 18.86 -28.70
CA ARG A 334 8.45 19.78 -27.70
C ARG A 334 7.87 19.56 -26.32
N GLU A 335 6.56 19.40 -26.20
CA GLU A 335 5.87 19.06 -24.93
C GLU A 335 6.43 17.76 -24.33
N ALA A 336 6.47 16.68 -25.11
CA ALA A 336 7.03 15.41 -24.67
C ALA A 336 8.51 15.54 -24.25
N SER A 337 9.30 16.36 -24.96
CA SER A 337 10.69 16.62 -24.59
C SER A 337 10.80 17.38 -23.27
N ALA A 338 9.91 18.31 -22.97
CA ALA A 338 9.86 19.01 -21.69
C ALA A 338 9.43 18.07 -20.54
N LEU A 339 8.46 17.17 -20.80
CA LEU A 339 8.04 16.15 -19.84
C LEU A 339 9.14 15.12 -19.56
N ARG A 340 9.93 14.74 -20.58
CA ARG A 340 11.13 13.92 -20.38
C ARG A 340 12.14 14.62 -19.47
N GLN A 341 12.39 15.94 -19.67
CA GLN A 341 13.30 16.70 -18.81
C GLN A 341 12.78 16.76 -17.37
N LYS A 342 11.45 16.91 -17.20
CA LYS A 342 10.82 16.80 -15.88
C LYS A 342 11.08 15.43 -15.24
N ALA A 343 10.84 14.32 -15.96
CA ALA A 343 11.07 12.96 -15.46
C ALA A 343 12.54 12.72 -15.08
N LEU A 344 13.50 13.30 -15.79
CA LEU A 344 14.92 13.26 -15.43
C LEU A 344 15.19 13.94 -14.08
N SER A 345 14.58 15.10 -13.86
CA SER A 345 14.71 15.85 -12.61
C SER A 345 14.01 15.12 -11.44
N ASP A 346 12.85 14.51 -11.70
CA ASP A 346 12.13 13.68 -10.73
C ASP A 346 12.97 12.45 -10.30
N LEU A 347 13.68 11.80 -11.24
CA LEU A 347 14.60 10.69 -10.94
C LEU A 347 15.78 11.17 -10.08
N ASP A 348 16.38 12.30 -10.39
CA ASP A 348 17.47 12.87 -9.57
C ASP A 348 16.96 13.20 -8.14
N GLY A 349 15.76 13.77 -8.04
CA GLY A 349 15.09 14.02 -6.76
C GLY A 349 14.86 12.74 -5.98
N ALA A 350 14.37 11.68 -6.62
CA ALA A 350 14.12 10.38 -6.00
C ALA A 350 15.41 9.73 -5.50
N ARG A 351 16.52 9.79 -6.27
CA ARG A 351 17.83 9.29 -5.84
C ARG A 351 18.34 10.02 -4.59
N ARG A 352 18.23 11.34 -4.56
CA ARG A 352 18.62 12.15 -3.39
C ARG A 352 17.76 11.83 -2.18
N ALA A 353 16.46 11.64 -2.37
CA ALA A 353 15.54 11.27 -1.29
C ALA A 353 15.84 9.86 -0.74
N ALA A 354 16.11 8.87 -1.62
CA ALA A 354 16.50 7.52 -1.22
C ALA A 354 17.82 7.51 -0.43
N ASN A 355 18.83 8.29 -0.87
CA ASN A 355 20.10 8.44 -0.15
C ASN A 355 19.91 9.04 1.23
N LEU A 356 19.07 10.07 1.35
CA LEU A 356 18.73 10.67 2.64
C LEU A 356 18.00 9.68 3.55
N ALA A 357 17.00 8.98 3.02
CA ALA A 357 16.22 7.99 3.76
C ALA A 357 17.10 6.84 4.28
N ALA A 358 18.02 6.32 3.46
CA ALA A 358 18.97 5.29 3.88
C ALA A 358 19.88 5.77 5.01
N ARG A 359 20.42 7.00 4.92
CA ARG A 359 21.24 7.61 5.98
C ARG A 359 20.44 7.82 7.26
N GLN A 360 19.24 8.35 7.17
CA GLN A 360 18.36 8.57 8.31
C GLN A 360 17.99 7.25 9.00
N ALA A 361 17.64 6.23 8.21
CA ALA A 361 17.29 4.92 8.74
C ALA A 361 18.49 4.25 9.43
N TYR A 362 19.68 4.29 8.81
CA TYR A 362 20.91 3.76 9.43
C TYR A 362 21.25 4.46 10.74
N LEU A 363 21.19 5.79 10.75
CA LEU A 363 21.40 6.58 11.98
C LEU A 363 20.32 6.28 13.03
N GLY A 364 19.07 6.09 12.59
CA GLY A 364 17.97 5.68 13.46
C GLY A 364 18.24 4.35 14.18
N VAL A 365 18.78 3.35 13.46
CA VAL A 365 19.15 2.07 14.07
C VAL A 365 20.33 2.24 15.03
N THR A 366 21.41 2.86 14.59
CA THR A 366 22.64 2.96 15.42
C THR A 366 22.44 3.82 16.65
N SER A 367 21.75 4.97 16.54
CA SER A 367 21.40 5.82 17.68
C SER A 367 20.36 5.15 18.59
N GLY A 368 19.38 4.44 18.01
CA GLY A 368 18.38 3.68 18.77
C GLY A 368 19.03 2.60 19.63
N MET A 369 19.97 1.83 19.09
CA MET A 369 20.74 0.83 19.86
C MET A 369 21.55 1.46 21.01
N ALA A 370 22.18 2.60 20.76
CA ALA A 370 22.90 3.34 21.80
C ALA A 370 21.94 3.85 22.89
N GLN A 371 20.77 4.34 22.48
CA GLN A 371 19.72 4.80 23.40
C GLN A 371 19.18 3.65 24.26
N VAL A 372 18.89 2.48 23.64
CA VAL A 372 18.46 1.28 24.39
C VAL A 372 19.47 0.91 25.46
N LYS A 373 20.77 0.84 25.11
CA LYS A 373 21.84 0.55 26.08
C LYS A 373 21.90 1.56 27.22
N ALA A 374 21.73 2.85 26.92
CA ALA A 374 21.72 3.91 27.92
C ALA A 374 20.49 3.80 28.84
N LEU A 375 19.34 3.48 28.29
CA LEU A 375 18.09 3.34 29.05
C LEU A 375 18.06 2.04 29.88
N GLU A 376 18.72 0.96 29.46
CA GLU A 376 18.93 -0.23 30.28
C GLU A 376 19.78 0.11 31.55
N ALA A 377 20.83 0.89 31.39
CA ALA A 377 21.61 1.39 32.53
C ALA A 377 20.76 2.34 33.41
N ALA A 378 19.94 3.20 32.80
CA ALA A 378 19.08 4.12 33.55
C ALA A 378 17.97 3.36 34.31
N GLU A 379 17.38 2.30 33.77
CA GLU A 379 16.41 1.44 34.47
C GLU A 379 17.06 0.80 35.71
N MET A 380 18.27 0.23 35.57
CA MET A 380 18.98 -0.40 36.63
C MET A 380 19.36 0.59 37.76
N SER A 381 19.87 1.79 37.38
CA SER A 381 20.19 2.85 38.35
C SER A 381 18.94 3.40 39.03
N SER A 382 17.84 3.55 38.33
CA SER A 382 16.55 4.01 38.89
C SER A 382 15.96 2.97 39.86
N LEU A 383 16.12 1.67 39.57
CA LEU A 383 15.70 0.60 40.45
C LEU A 383 16.53 0.62 41.76
N SER A 384 17.87 0.71 41.68
CA SER A 384 18.76 0.83 42.82
C SER A 384 18.48 2.08 43.63
N SER A 385 18.19 3.21 42.97
CA SER A 385 17.79 4.46 43.63
C SER A 385 16.48 4.30 44.41
N LEU A 386 15.48 3.63 43.81
CA LEU A 386 14.21 3.34 44.48
C LEU A 386 14.42 2.47 45.74
N GLU A 387 15.22 1.41 45.64
CA GLU A 387 15.53 0.52 46.78
C GLU A 387 16.24 1.30 47.89
N ALA A 388 17.24 2.13 47.58
CA ALA A 388 17.93 2.98 48.52
C ALA A 388 17.00 4.01 49.19
N ASN A 389 16.12 4.65 48.43
CA ASN A 389 15.14 5.60 48.99
C ASN A 389 14.11 4.90 49.89
N LYS A 390 13.66 3.71 49.55
CA LYS A 390 12.76 2.90 50.43
C LYS A 390 13.45 2.57 51.75
N LEU A 391 14.67 2.04 51.70
CA LEU A 391 15.45 1.74 52.89
C LEU A 391 15.73 3.02 53.72
N GLY A 392 16.09 4.12 53.06
CA GLY A 392 16.32 5.42 53.74
C GLY A 392 15.04 5.99 54.39
N TYR A 393 13.88 5.74 53.82
CA TYR A 393 12.60 6.09 54.42
C TYR A 393 12.30 5.23 55.67
N GLU A 394 12.51 3.91 55.58
CA GLU A 394 12.33 2.99 56.73
C GLU A 394 13.21 3.35 57.95
N VAL A 395 14.42 3.83 57.70
CA VAL A 395 15.34 4.26 58.80
C VAL A 395 15.23 5.73 59.15
N GLY A 396 14.30 6.49 58.53
CA GLY A 396 13.97 7.87 58.83
C GLY A 396 14.94 8.93 58.29
N VAL A 397 15.87 8.58 57.37
CA VAL A 397 16.81 9.53 56.73
C VAL A 397 16.32 10.07 55.38
N ARG A 398 15.24 9.54 54.87
CA ARG A 398 14.55 10.01 53.66
C ARG A 398 13.06 10.26 53.94
N ILE A 399 12.45 11.09 53.14
CA ILE A 399 11.05 11.45 53.28
C ILE A 399 10.22 10.72 52.20
N ASN A 400 8.90 10.65 52.39
CA ASN A 400 7.96 9.94 51.54
C ASN A 400 8.04 10.36 50.07
N ILE A 401 8.17 11.67 49.80
CA ILE A 401 8.27 12.21 48.45
C ILE A 401 9.48 11.71 47.65
N ASP A 402 10.61 11.39 48.33
CA ASP A 402 11.79 10.84 47.67
C ASP A 402 11.51 9.44 47.11
N VAL A 403 10.74 8.63 47.84
CA VAL A 403 10.31 7.29 47.39
C VAL A 403 9.34 7.42 46.22
N LEU A 404 8.35 8.33 46.30
CA LEU A 404 7.38 8.56 45.22
C LEU A 404 8.03 9.07 43.92
N ASN A 405 9.02 9.97 44.05
CA ASN A 405 9.80 10.46 42.92
C ASN A 405 10.64 9.35 42.29
N ALA A 406 11.29 8.50 43.09
CA ALA A 406 12.08 7.39 42.59
C ALA A 406 11.17 6.32 41.89
N GLN A 407 9.95 6.09 42.38
CA GLN A 407 8.99 5.22 41.72
C GLN A 407 8.57 5.76 40.35
N THR A 408 8.28 7.07 40.28
CA THR A 408 7.94 7.73 39.01
C THR A 408 9.09 7.64 38.02
N GLN A 409 10.34 7.92 38.47
CA GLN A 409 11.53 7.85 37.63
C GLN A 409 11.76 6.43 37.06
N LEU A 410 11.55 5.39 37.86
CA LEU A 410 11.67 4.00 37.41
C LEU A 410 10.59 3.66 36.38
N ALA A 411 9.33 4.07 36.61
CA ALA A 411 8.24 3.85 35.67
C ALA A 411 8.52 4.54 34.33
N ASP A 412 9.01 5.77 34.35
CA ASP A 412 9.39 6.50 33.14
C ASP A 412 10.58 5.87 32.42
N ALA A 413 11.61 5.42 33.14
CA ALA A 413 12.76 4.73 32.54
C ALA A 413 12.30 3.44 31.82
N ARG A 414 11.40 2.65 32.41
CA ARG A 414 10.84 1.45 31.80
C ARG A 414 10.05 1.74 30.54
N ARG A 415 9.17 2.74 30.57
CA ARG A 415 8.39 3.16 29.42
C ARG A 415 9.27 3.62 28.25
N GLN A 416 10.29 4.46 28.56
CA GLN A 416 11.22 4.94 27.55
C GLN A 416 12.06 3.79 26.96
N LEU A 417 12.49 2.84 27.78
CA LEU A 417 13.24 1.66 27.34
C LEU A 417 12.41 0.78 26.40
N ALA A 418 11.16 0.48 26.76
CA ALA A 418 10.25 -0.29 25.93
C ALA A 418 10.08 0.39 24.57
N LYS A 419 9.75 1.70 24.58
CA LYS A 419 9.59 2.48 23.35
C LYS A 419 10.85 2.46 22.48
N ALA A 420 12.02 2.70 23.06
CA ALA A 420 13.30 2.73 22.32
C ALA A 420 13.62 1.37 21.68
N ARG A 421 13.29 0.25 22.33
CA ARG A 421 13.46 -1.10 21.77
C ARG A 421 12.59 -1.31 20.55
N TYR A 422 11.29 -1.02 20.63
CA TYR A 422 10.36 -1.18 19.52
C TYR A 422 10.66 -0.22 18.38
N ASP A 423 10.96 1.04 18.66
CA ASP A 423 11.35 2.02 17.63
C ASP A 423 12.61 1.57 16.86
N THR A 424 13.57 0.96 17.55
CA THR A 424 14.81 0.45 16.93
C THR A 424 14.52 -0.75 16.01
N LEU A 425 13.62 -1.65 16.40
CA LEU A 425 13.19 -2.77 15.54
C LEU A 425 12.49 -2.29 14.27
N VAL A 426 11.60 -1.31 14.40
CA VAL A 426 10.95 -0.69 13.23
C VAL A 426 11.97 0.06 12.36
N ALA A 427 12.96 0.74 12.96
CA ALA A 427 14.03 1.41 12.22
C ALA A 427 14.88 0.42 11.39
N GLN A 428 15.11 -0.82 11.88
CA GLN A 428 15.76 -1.87 11.10
C GLN A 428 14.97 -2.25 9.83
N LEU A 429 13.65 -2.39 9.95
CA LEU A 429 12.80 -2.64 8.78
C LEU A 429 12.82 -1.45 7.80
N ARG A 430 12.74 -0.23 8.31
CA ARG A 430 12.83 0.99 7.49
C ARG A 430 14.16 1.09 6.74
N LEU A 431 15.25 0.66 7.35
CA LEU A 431 16.56 0.63 6.70
C LEU A 431 16.56 -0.34 5.51
N LYS A 432 16.00 -1.55 5.68
CA LYS A 432 15.85 -2.53 4.60
C LYS A 432 14.89 -2.06 3.50
N ALA A 433 13.80 -1.39 3.86
CA ALA A 433 12.90 -0.77 2.91
C ALA A 433 13.58 0.35 2.10
N ALA A 434 14.37 1.20 2.75
CA ALA A 434 15.14 2.24 2.07
C ALA A 434 16.14 1.67 1.06
N ALA A 435 16.74 0.50 1.37
CA ALA A 435 17.61 -0.24 0.45
C ALA A 435 16.83 -1.07 -0.60
N GLY A 436 15.50 -1.17 -0.50
CA GLY A 436 14.65 -1.95 -1.39
C GLY A 436 14.72 -3.46 -1.15
N THR A 437 15.29 -3.91 -0.04
CA THR A 437 15.53 -5.34 0.27
C THR A 437 14.56 -5.91 1.31
N LEU A 438 13.59 -5.12 1.78
CA LEU A 438 12.62 -5.56 2.78
C LEU A 438 11.70 -6.66 2.22
N GLY A 439 11.64 -7.79 2.91
CA GLY A 439 10.83 -8.95 2.53
C GLY A 439 10.16 -9.65 3.72
N GLU A 440 9.41 -10.73 3.43
CA GLU A 440 8.74 -11.56 4.45
C GLU A 440 9.75 -12.25 5.39
N ASP A 441 10.94 -12.58 4.89
CA ASP A 441 12.03 -13.18 5.70
C ASP A 441 12.48 -12.25 6.83
N ASP A 442 12.40 -10.94 6.63
CA ASP A 442 12.73 -9.96 7.65
C ASP A 442 11.67 -9.93 8.75
N VAL A 443 10.40 -10.06 8.37
CA VAL A 443 9.29 -10.21 9.32
C VAL A 443 9.48 -11.50 10.13
N ALA A 444 9.82 -12.61 9.48
CA ALA A 444 10.11 -13.89 10.14
C ALA A 444 11.30 -13.79 11.10
N SER A 445 12.35 -13.07 10.71
CA SER A 445 13.53 -12.82 11.55
C SER A 445 13.18 -12.02 12.82
N LEU A 446 12.34 -10.98 12.69
CA LEU A 446 11.84 -10.23 13.84
C LEU A 446 10.87 -11.07 14.69
N ASN A 447 10.02 -11.88 14.05
CA ASN A 447 9.12 -12.80 14.74
C ASN A 447 9.88 -13.79 15.63
N ALA A 448 11.06 -14.22 15.21
CA ALA A 448 11.94 -15.08 16.03
C ALA A 448 12.48 -14.42 17.32
N LEU A 449 12.43 -13.08 17.41
CA LEU A 449 12.80 -12.34 18.63
C LEU A 449 11.64 -12.27 19.64
N LEU A 450 10.41 -12.56 19.19
CA LEU A 450 9.22 -12.58 20.04
C LEU A 450 9.16 -13.89 20.81
N GLY A 451 8.54 -13.87 22.00
CA GLY A 451 8.30 -15.04 22.82
C GLY A 451 7.09 -15.82 22.29
N THR A 452 6.92 -17.05 22.73
CA THR A 452 5.59 -17.68 22.70
C THR A 452 4.72 -16.99 23.74
N PRO A 453 3.52 -16.58 23.40
CA PRO A 453 2.61 -15.93 24.34
C PRO A 453 2.18 -16.82 25.47
#